data_508d7ac119a678ae340bf16f53978db8
#
_entry.id   508d7ac119a678ae340bf16f53978db8
#
_cell.length_a   1.000
_cell.length_b   1.000
_cell.length_c   1.000
_cell.angle_alpha   90.00
_cell.angle_beta   90.00
_cell.angle_gamma   90.00
#
_symmetry.space_group_name_H-M   'P 1'
#
loop_
_entity.id
_entity.type
_entity.pdbx_description
1 polymer ?
#
loop_
_entity_poly.entity_id
_entity_poly.type
_entity_poly.pdbx_seq_one_letter_code
_entity_poly.pdbx_strand_id
1 'polypeptide(L)'
;MTVAIIPLMSIRSINPATGETLNSFDELSAQQIEETLTRAANAFRNSRRTSFADRSSMMLRVAEILEIEKNDFARLMTTEMGKPIKAAVQEVEKCAWVCRYYAENAERHLADQIVETNAAKSYVHFQPLGVVLAVMPWNFPFWQVFRFAAPALMAGNVGLLKHASNVPQCALAIADIFNRAGFPDGAFQTLLIGSDAVQGVLEDSRVAAATLTGSEPAGRSVASIAGKQIKKTVLELGGSDPFIVMPSADIREAVSTAVKARTINNGQSCIAAKRFIVHGQIYDEFEKGFVAATKALRVGDPMNESTDVGPLATKQILKDLEEQVQVSVAAGAKILTGGQRVTFEGELAGGNFYGPTVLADIPKDSPAFSDEIFGPVASLFRVKDIDEAIDLANATSFGLGAAAWTNDESQRDRFVEEIEAGCIFINGMVASDPRLPFGGVKHSGYGRELGEFGIREFVNIKTVWIK
;
A
#
# COMPACT_ATOMS: atom_id res chain seq x y z
N MET A 1 -13.95 38.06 -26.99
CA MET A 1 -13.60 36.63 -26.97
C MET A 1 -14.06 36.08 -25.64
N THR A 2 -15.14 35.30 -25.63
CA THR A 2 -15.69 34.68 -24.44
C THR A 2 -14.78 33.46 -24.14
N VAL A 3 -14.01 33.56 -23.07
CA VAL A 3 -13.23 32.42 -22.58
C VAL A 3 -14.26 31.37 -22.15
N ALA A 4 -14.31 30.24 -22.85
CA ALA A 4 -15.10 29.11 -22.43
C ALA A 4 -14.53 28.64 -21.06
N ILE A 5 -15.33 28.80 -20.01
CA ILE A 5 -15.04 28.22 -18.70
C ILE A 5 -15.20 26.71 -18.89
N ILE A 6 -14.09 26.00 -19.02
CA ILE A 6 -14.09 24.53 -18.94
C ILE A 6 -14.54 24.22 -17.52
N PRO A 7 -15.63 23.46 -17.31
CA PRO A 7 -16.06 23.11 -15.97
C PRO A 7 -14.92 22.32 -15.30
N LEU A 8 -14.47 22.80 -14.14
CA LEU A 8 -13.55 22.08 -13.27
C LEU A 8 -14.15 20.69 -13.02
N MET A 9 -13.39 19.64 -13.30
CA MET A 9 -13.81 18.27 -12.97
C MET A 9 -13.90 18.15 -11.45
N SER A 10 -14.99 17.58 -10.94
CA SER A 10 -15.18 17.45 -9.49
C SER A 10 -14.72 16.08 -9.02
N ILE A 11 -13.85 16.08 -8.01
CA ILE A 11 -13.45 14.91 -7.25
C ILE A 11 -14.59 14.60 -6.25
N ARG A 12 -15.13 13.37 -6.28
CA ARG A 12 -16.25 12.97 -5.42
C ARG A 12 -15.86 11.86 -4.46
N SER A 13 -16.18 12.06 -3.19
CA SER A 13 -16.17 11.02 -2.17
C SER A 13 -17.53 10.32 -2.16
N ILE A 14 -17.56 9.01 -2.33
CA ILE A 14 -18.76 8.19 -2.39
C ILE A 14 -18.63 7.07 -1.37
N ASN A 15 -19.64 6.90 -0.51
CA ASN A 15 -19.68 5.78 0.43
C ASN A 15 -19.90 4.46 -0.32
N PRO A 16 -18.93 3.53 -0.33
CA PRO A 16 -19.05 2.27 -1.06
C PRO A 16 -20.06 1.29 -0.43
N ALA A 17 -20.49 1.51 0.80
CA ALA A 17 -21.51 0.69 1.47
C ALA A 17 -22.95 1.09 1.09
N THR A 18 -23.19 2.38 0.78
CA THR A 18 -24.54 2.89 0.47
C THR A 18 -24.66 3.36 -0.98
N GLY A 19 -23.54 3.73 -1.62
CA GLY A 19 -23.53 4.37 -2.94
C GLY A 19 -23.82 5.88 -2.91
N GLU A 20 -23.98 6.48 -1.73
CA GLU A 20 -24.25 7.90 -1.56
C GLU A 20 -22.99 8.75 -1.73
N THR A 21 -23.16 9.92 -2.35
CA THR A 21 -22.09 10.93 -2.42
C THR A 21 -21.98 11.63 -1.07
N LEU A 22 -20.82 11.51 -0.43
CA LEU A 22 -20.51 12.14 0.85
C LEU A 22 -20.12 13.60 0.68
N ASN A 23 -19.26 13.88 -0.30
CA ASN A 23 -18.75 15.22 -0.57
C ASN A 23 -18.23 15.36 -2.00
N SER A 24 -18.11 16.61 -2.47
CA SER A 24 -17.54 16.94 -3.79
C SER A 24 -16.54 18.08 -3.63
N PHE A 25 -15.43 18.00 -4.34
CA PHE A 25 -14.33 18.94 -4.30
C PHE A 25 -13.97 19.37 -5.73
N ASP A 26 -13.67 20.64 -5.91
CA ASP A 26 -13.14 21.12 -7.16
C ASP A 26 -11.65 20.77 -7.27
N GLU A 27 -11.20 20.42 -8.46
CA GLU A 27 -9.77 20.26 -8.72
C GLU A 27 -9.05 21.61 -8.61
N LEU A 28 -7.78 21.56 -8.19
CA LEU A 28 -6.94 22.75 -8.14
C LEU A 28 -6.71 23.31 -9.55
N SER A 29 -6.90 24.62 -9.69
CA SER A 29 -6.52 25.34 -10.90
C SER A 29 -5.01 25.35 -11.11
N ALA A 30 -4.55 25.64 -12.32
CA ALA A 30 -3.13 25.78 -12.63
C ALA A 30 -2.42 26.81 -11.74
N GLN A 31 -3.09 27.90 -11.38
CA GLN A 31 -2.57 28.90 -10.45
C GLN A 31 -2.39 28.33 -9.04
N GLN A 32 -3.36 27.59 -8.52
CA GLN A 32 -3.28 26.97 -7.20
C GLN A 32 -2.19 25.88 -7.14
N ILE A 33 -1.99 25.12 -8.22
CA ILE A 33 -0.88 24.18 -8.35
C ILE A 33 0.46 24.93 -8.28
N GLU A 34 0.62 26.02 -9.03
CA GLU A 34 1.82 26.86 -9.02
C GLU A 34 2.13 27.44 -7.62
N GLU A 35 1.10 27.95 -6.93
CA GLU A 35 1.23 28.44 -5.56
C GLU A 35 1.66 27.33 -4.59
N THR A 36 1.10 26.10 -4.76
CA THR A 36 1.44 24.95 -3.93
C THR A 36 2.89 24.49 -4.15
N LEU A 37 3.35 24.44 -5.40
CA LEU A 37 4.73 24.15 -5.73
C LEU A 37 5.71 25.20 -5.17
N THR A 38 5.33 26.47 -5.26
CA THR A 38 6.13 27.58 -4.70
C THR A 38 6.23 27.47 -3.17
N ARG A 39 5.12 27.20 -2.46
CA ARG A 39 5.14 26.97 -1.00
C ARG A 39 6.02 25.78 -0.63
N ALA A 40 5.90 24.66 -1.34
CA ALA A 40 6.73 23.48 -1.11
C ALA A 40 8.22 23.76 -1.27
N ALA A 41 8.63 24.46 -2.34
CA ALA A 41 10.02 24.82 -2.57
C ALA A 41 10.56 25.76 -1.48
N ASN A 42 9.75 26.69 -1.00
CA ASN A 42 10.12 27.61 0.11
C ASN A 42 10.22 26.83 1.44
N ALA A 43 9.25 25.93 1.73
CA ALA A 43 9.29 25.07 2.90
C ALA A 43 10.54 24.20 2.94
N PHE A 44 10.97 23.64 1.81
CA PHE A 44 12.18 22.84 1.74
C PHE A 44 13.44 23.60 2.12
N ARG A 45 13.57 24.90 1.73
CA ARG A 45 14.72 25.74 2.11
C ARG A 45 14.87 25.86 3.63
N ASN A 46 13.77 25.80 4.37
CA ASN A 46 13.73 25.85 5.82
C ASN A 46 13.90 24.44 6.42
N SER A 47 13.11 23.47 5.96
CA SER A 47 13.08 22.09 6.49
C SER A 47 14.44 21.41 6.45
N ARG A 48 15.22 21.60 5.39
CA ARG A 48 16.58 21.04 5.27
C ARG A 48 17.58 21.58 6.33
N ARG A 49 17.25 22.67 7.02
CA ARG A 49 18.08 23.29 8.07
C ARG A 49 17.56 22.99 9.48
N THR A 50 16.36 22.45 9.60
CA THR A 50 15.74 22.07 10.88
C THR A 50 16.51 20.90 11.49
N SER A 51 16.75 20.92 12.79
CA SER A 51 17.46 19.84 13.48
C SER A 51 16.64 18.55 13.52
N PHE A 52 17.32 17.40 13.73
CA PHE A 52 16.61 16.14 13.96
C PHE A 52 15.70 16.20 15.19
N ALA A 53 16.14 16.87 16.26
CA ALA A 53 15.35 17.05 17.48
C ALA A 53 14.04 17.82 17.24
N ASP A 54 14.08 18.90 16.44
CA ASP A 54 12.88 19.65 16.10
C ASP A 54 11.93 18.83 15.24
N ARG A 55 12.45 18.16 14.21
CA ARG A 55 11.64 17.26 13.34
C ARG A 55 11.04 16.11 14.15
N SER A 56 11.80 15.50 15.06
CA SER A 56 11.33 14.46 15.97
C SER A 56 10.19 14.96 16.85
N SER A 57 10.34 16.14 17.44
CA SER A 57 9.27 16.76 18.26
C SER A 57 7.98 16.98 17.47
N MET A 58 8.06 17.46 16.24
CA MET A 58 6.90 17.61 15.36
C MET A 58 6.29 16.25 14.97
N MET A 59 7.12 15.26 14.63
CA MET A 59 6.65 13.92 14.24
C MET A 59 6.00 13.15 15.41
N LEU A 60 6.46 13.35 16.65
CA LEU A 60 5.81 12.81 17.85
C LEU A 60 4.43 13.43 18.05
N ARG A 61 4.26 14.75 17.79
CA ARG A 61 2.92 15.37 17.83
C ARG A 61 2.00 14.83 16.74
N VAL A 62 2.51 14.49 15.56
CA VAL A 62 1.72 13.77 14.54
C VAL A 62 1.20 12.45 15.10
N ALA A 63 2.06 11.67 15.76
CA ALA A 63 1.66 10.40 16.36
C ALA A 63 0.60 10.60 17.47
N GLU A 64 0.74 11.61 18.30
CA GLU A 64 -0.23 11.96 19.36
C GLU A 64 -1.61 12.33 18.77
N ILE A 65 -1.65 13.17 17.71
CA ILE A 65 -2.90 13.52 17.04
C ILE A 65 -3.57 12.26 16.47
N LEU A 66 -2.81 11.40 15.80
CA LEU A 66 -3.31 10.13 15.26
C LEU A 66 -3.91 9.24 16.35
N GLU A 67 -3.26 9.12 17.51
CA GLU A 67 -3.72 8.29 18.63
C GLU A 67 -4.99 8.87 19.30
N ILE A 68 -5.05 10.18 19.49
CA ILE A 68 -6.19 10.86 20.14
C ILE A 68 -7.44 10.80 19.25
N GLU A 69 -7.28 11.06 17.95
CA GLU A 69 -8.39 11.19 17.00
C GLU A 69 -8.59 9.92 16.16
N LYS A 70 -8.02 8.78 16.56
CA LYS A 70 -8.01 7.54 15.77
C LYS A 70 -9.38 7.07 15.31
N ASN A 71 -10.40 7.26 16.12
CA ASN A 71 -11.76 6.84 15.78
C ASN A 71 -12.40 7.72 14.70
N ASP A 72 -12.08 9.00 14.67
CA ASP A 72 -12.59 9.93 13.65
C ASP A 72 -11.91 9.67 12.31
N PHE A 73 -10.59 9.49 12.29
CA PHE A 73 -9.86 9.09 11.09
C PHE A 73 -10.27 7.70 10.58
N ALA A 74 -10.53 6.76 11.49
CA ALA A 74 -11.03 5.43 11.12
C ALA A 74 -12.42 5.51 10.47
N ARG A 75 -13.34 6.30 11.02
CA ARG A 75 -14.65 6.55 10.40
C ARG A 75 -14.52 7.12 9.01
N LEU A 76 -13.64 8.10 8.84
CA LEU A 76 -13.38 8.73 7.55
C LEU A 76 -12.92 7.70 6.50
N MET A 77 -11.95 6.85 6.84
CA MET A 77 -11.49 5.77 5.96
C MET A 77 -12.61 4.77 5.66
N THR A 78 -13.35 4.34 6.67
CA THR A 78 -14.45 3.37 6.50
C THR A 78 -15.52 3.91 5.56
N THR A 79 -15.89 5.18 5.67
CA THR A 79 -16.90 5.80 4.83
C THR A 79 -16.41 6.08 3.41
N GLU A 80 -15.12 6.39 3.20
CA GLU A 80 -14.60 6.69 1.85
C GLU A 80 -14.20 5.45 1.03
N MET A 81 -13.77 4.35 1.69
CA MET A 81 -13.29 3.19 0.95
C MET A 81 -13.81 1.82 1.41
N GLY A 82 -14.66 1.78 2.45
CA GLY A 82 -15.40 0.59 2.84
C GLY A 82 -14.67 -0.45 3.68
N LYS A 83 -13.46 -0.17 4.21
CA LYS A 83 -12.82 -1.13 5.12
C LYS A 83 -13.56 -1.22 6.45
N PRO A 84 -13.59 -2.41 7.10
CA PRO A 84 -14.18 -2.56 8.41
C PRO A 84 -13.56 -1.61 9.44
N ILE A 85 -14.39 -1.00 10.28
CA ILE A 85 -13.98 0.04 11.25
C ILE A 85 -12.84 -0.41 12.17
N LYS A 86 -12.82 -1.67 12.60
CA LYS A 86 -11.71 -2.23 13.38
C LYS A 86 -10.38 -2.19 12.65
N ALA A 87 -10.39 -2.54 11.36
CA ALA A 87 -9.20 -2.50 10.52
C ALA A 87 -8.75 -1.06 10.25
N ALA A 88 -9.70 -0.12 10.16
CA ALA A 88 -9.40 1.30 10.01
C ALA A 88 -8.73 1.87 11.28
N VAL A 89 -9.21 1.54 12.48
CA VAL A 89 -8.55 1.92 13.75
C VAL A 89 -7.12 1.39 13.80
N GLN A 90 -6.90 0.12 13.47
CA GLN A 90 -5.57 -0.48 13.44
C GLN A 90 -4.63 0.19 12.42
N GLU A 91 -5.17 0.67 11.29
CA GLU A 91 -4.38 1.43 10.32
C GLU A 91 -3.90 2.76 10.91
N VAL A 92 -4.74 3.51 11.61
CA VAL A 92 -4.34 4.76 12.28
C VAL A 92 -3.29 4.51 13.35
N GLU A 93 -3.48 3.47 14.18
CA GLU A 93 -2.50 3.07 15.20
C GLU A 93 -1.14 2.71 14.57
N LYS A 94 -1.16 2.05 13.43
CA LYS A 94 0.06 1.72 12.68
C LYS A 94 0.74 2.98 12.12
N CYS A 95 -0.03 3.98 11.69
CA CYS A 95 0.51 5.28 11.26
C CYS A 95 1.17 6.03 12.43
N ALA A 96 0.57 6.02 13.61
CA ALA A 96 1.20 6.59 14.80
C ALA A 96 2.51 5.86 15.16
N TRP A 97 2.52 4.54 15.05
CA TRP A 97 3.73 3.75 15.29
C TRP A 97 4.89 4.09 14.34
N VAL A 98 4.65 4.22 13.04
CA VAL A 98 5.72 4.58 12.08
C VAL A 98 6.24 5.98 12.33
N CYS A 99 5.37 6.93 12.74
CA CYS A 99 5.80 8.27 13.12
C CYS A 99 6.73 8.24 14.34
N ARG A 100 6.37 7.51 15.40
CA ARG A 100 7.22 7.33 16.59
C ARG A 100 8.54 6.65 16.23
N TYR A 101 8.50 5.59 15.44
CA TYR A 101 9.71 4.88 15.02
C TYR A 101 10.72 5.81 14.33
N TYR A 102 10.28 6.62 13.37
CA TYR A 102 11.21 7.52 12.68
C TYR A 102 11.58 8.74 13.50
N ALA A 103 10.71 9.24 14.38
CA ALA A 103 11.08 10.27 15.33
C ALA A 103 12.26 9.86 16.22
N GLU A 104 12.31 8.59 16.62
CA GLU A 104 13.34 8.03 17.50
C GLU A 104 14.60 7.55 16.75
N ASN A 105 14.47 7.15 15.48
CA ASN A 105 15.55 6.43 14.79
C ASN A 105 16.13 7.15 13.57
N ALA A 106 15.50 8.21 13.06
CA ALA A 106 15.92 8.85 11.81
C ALA A 106 17.34 9.42 11.88
N GLU A 107 17.72 10.05 13.01
CA GLU A 107 19.07 10.57 13.21
C GLU A 107 20.14 9.48 13.11
N ARG A 108 19.90 8.34 13.74
CA ARG A 108 20.80 7.17 13.66
C ARG A 108 20.89 6.60 12.24
N HIS A 109 19.76 6.50 11.52
CA HIS A 109 19.72 5.97 10.15
C HIS A 109 20.41 6.89 9.12
N LEU A 110 20.48 8.19 9.41
CA LEU A 110 21.09 9.20 8.54
C LEU A 110 22.39 9.78 9.12
N ALA A 111 22.95 9.16 10.15
CA ALA A 111 24.26 9.57 10.69
C ALA A 111 25.36 9.39 9.63
N ASP A 112 26.32 10.31 9.64
CA ASP A 112 27.50 10.23 8.78
C ASP A 112 28.24 8.91 8.96
N GLN A 113 28.52 8.22 7.87
CA GLN A 113 29.29 6.97 7.88
C GLN A 113 30.76 7.26 7.59
N ILE A 114 31.59 7.17 8.62
CA ILE A 114 33.03 7.39 8.50
C ILE A 114 33.64 6.28 7.64
N VAL A 115 34.46 6.66 6.67
CA VAL A 115 35.20 5.78 5.79
C VAL A 115 36.68 6.19 5.85
N GLU A 116 37.56 5.28 6.27
CA GLU A 116 39.01 5.55 6.30
C GLU A 116 39.57 5.58 4.89
N THR A 117 40.26 6.68 4.54
CA THR A 117 40.96 6.86 3.28
C THR A 117 42.28 7.58 3.52
N ASN A 118 42.95 8.06 2.45
CA ASN A 118 44.14 8.90 2.53
C ASN A 118 43.83 10.39 2.83
N ALA A 119 42.58 10.76 3.13
CA ALA A 119 42.18 12.07 3.58
C ALA A 119 42.38 12.28 5.06
N ALA A 120 42.43 13.51 5.53
CA ALA A 120 42.39 13.83 6.96
C ALA A 120 41.04 13.41 7.57
N LYS A 121 39.96 13.53 6.80
CA LYS A 121 38.62 13.02 7.18
C LYS A 121 37.83 12.69 5.93
N SER A 122 37.20 11.53 5.91
CA SER A 122 36.26 11.17 4.84
C SER A 122 35.06 10.41 5.37
N TYR A 123 33.87 10.69 4.80
CA TYR A 123 32.62 10.08 5.21
C TYR A 123 31.55 10.18 4.13
N VAL A 124 30.53 9.34 4.28
CA VAL A 124 29.29 9.42 3.51
C VAL A 124 28.29 10.27 4.30
N HIS A 125 27.73 11.31 3.67
CA HIS A 125 26.72 12.20 4.23
C HIS A 125 25.38 12.00 3.52
N PHE A 126 24.28 11.98 4.29
CA PHE A 126 22.92 11.82 3.80
C PHE A 126 22.20 13.18 3.78
N GLN A 127 21.91 13.69 2.59
CA GLN A 127 21.31 15.01 2.41
C GLN A 127 19.92 14.88 1.75
N PRO A 128 18.83 15.53 2.28
CA PRO A 128 17.52 15.48 1.67
C PRO A 128 17.53 15.99 0.22
N LEU A 129 16.78 15.32 -0.67
CA LEU A 129 16.70 15.68 -2.09
C LEU A 129 15.88 16.95 -2.33
N GLY A 130 14.72 17.08 -1.67
CA GLY A 130 13.85 18.24 -1.91
C GLY A 130 12.37 17.94 -1.77
N VAL A 131 11.59 18.50 -2.69
CA VAL A 131 10.17 18.23 -2.79
C VAL A 131 9.95 16.87 -3.45
N VAL A 132 9.20 15.99 -2.80
CA VAL A 132 8.86 14.65 -3.31
C VAL A 132 7.37 14.58 -3.61
N LEU A 133 7.02 14.23 -4.84
CA LEU A 133 5.63 13.95 -5.22
C LEU A 133 5.27 12.52 -4.78
N ALA A 134 4.23 12.39 -3.97
CA ALA A 134 3.67 11.12 -3.54
C ALA A 134 2.32 10.87 -4.23
N VAL A 135 2.26 9.87 -5.10
CA VAL A 135 1.02 9.41 -5.76
C VAL A 135 0.55 8.17 -5.03
N MET A 136 -0.56 8.28 -4.28
CA MET A 136 -0.96 7.27 -3.31
C MET A 136 -2.35 6.68 -3.62
N PRO A 137 -2.55 5.37 -3.37
CA PRO A 137 -3.79 4.67 -3.66
C PRO A 137 -4.79 4.79 -2.50
N TRP A 138 -6.01 4.35 -2.75
CA TRP A 138 -7.15 4.44 -1.85
C TRP A 138 -7.25 3.30 -0.80
N ASN A 139 -6.53 2.18 -0.98
CA ASN A 139 -6.79 0.96 -0.21
C ASN A 139 -6.32 1.00 1.25
N PHE A 140 -5.24 1.72 1.53
CA PHE A 140 -4.81 2.09 2.87
C PHE A 140 -4.54 3.60 2.89
N PRO A 141 -5.62 4.42 2.99
CA PRO A 141 -5.52 5.86 2.70
C PRO A 141 -4.55 6.61 3.61
N PHE A 142 -4.40 6.17 4.85
CA PHE A 142 -3.44 6.73 5.79
C PHE A 142 -2.09 6.01 5.73
N TRP A 143 -2.07 4.68 5.82
CA TRP A 143 -0.84 3.93 5.92
C TRP A 143 0.12 4.15 4.74
N GLN A 144 -0.39 4.15 3.50
CA GLN A 144 0.45 4.36 2.32
C GLN A 144 1.10 5.75 2.33
N VAL A 145 0.39 6.76 2.83
CA VAL A 145 0.91 8.11 2.94
C VAL A 145 1.93 8.22 4.09
N PHE A 146 1.59 7.73 5.29
CA PHE A 146 2.49 7.84 6.44
C PHE A 146 3.75 6.99 6.29
N ARG A 147 3.68 5.86 5.59
CA ARG A 147 4.82 5.01 5.26
C ARG A 147 5.89 5.76 4.46
N PHE A 148 5.47 6.66 3.59
CA PHE A 148 6.33 7.61 2.86
C PHE A 148 6.64 8.85 3.68
N ALA A 149 5.61 9.54 4.21
CA ALA A 149 5.74 10.88 4.78
C ALA A 149 6.62 10.91 6.04
N ALA A 150 6.48 9.93 6.93
CA ALA A 150 7.25 9.89 8.16
C ALA A 150 8.77 9.86 7.90
N PRO A 151 9.34 8.91 7.13
CA PRO A 151 10.77 8.92 6.82
C PRO A 151 11.18 10.13 5.96
N ALA A 152 10.38 10.54 4.99
CA ALA A 152 10.74 11.64 4.09
C ALA A 152 10.86 12.99 4.82
N LEU A 153 9.88 13.30 5.68
CA LEU A 153 9.90 14.54 6.49
C LEU A 153 11.00 14.49 7.56
N MET A 154 11.22 13.32 8.19
CA MET A 154 12.32 13.16 9.14
C MET A 154 13.69 13.27 8.48
N ALA A 155 13.85 12.91 7.22
CA ALA A 155 15.06 13.19 6.45
C ALA A 155 15.23 14.69 6.07
N GLY A 156 14.19 15.49 6.21
CA GLY A 156 14.19 16.93 5.87
C GLY A 156 13.66 17.25 4.47
N ASN A 157 13.04 16.28 3.78
CA ASN A 157 12.30 16.50 2.55
C ASN A 157 10.94 17.16 2.80
N VAL A 158 10.24 17.48 1.74
CA VAL A 158 8.89 18.05 1.71
C VAL A 158 7.99 17.18 0.84
N GLY A 159 6.76 16.95 1.26
CA GLY A 159 5.80 16.08 0.57
C GLY A 159 4.70 16.83 -0.17
N LEU A 160 4.45 16.44 -1.41
CA LEU A 160 3.24 16.80 -2.16
C LEU A 160 2.43 15.52 -2.40
N LEU A 161 1.23 15.45 -1.83
CA LEU A 161 0.37 14.28 -1.92
C LEU A 161 -0.66 14.43 -3.06
N LYS A 162 -0.57 13.60 -4.08
CA LYS A 162 -1.67 13.30 -4.99
C LYS A 162 -2.31 11.98 -4.57
N HIS A 163 -3.41 12.05 -3.85
CA HIS A 163 -4.13 10.85 -3.41
C HIS A 163 -5.11 10.35 -4.49
N ALA A 164 -5.59 9.10 -4.34
CA ALA A 164 -6.65 8.59 -5.19
C ALA A 164 -7.92 9.43 -5.05
N SER A 165 -8.63 9.62 -6.17
CA SER A 165 -9.76 10.57 -6.25
C SER A 165 -10.99 10.16 -5.43
N ASN A 166 -11.06 8.90 -4.98
CA ASN A 166 -12.16 8.40 -4.16
C ASN A 166 -11.94 8.54 -2.64
N VAL A 167 -10.78 9.08 -2.21
CA VAL A 167 -10.47 9.30 -0.77
C VAL A 167 -9.95 10.73 -0.51
N PRO A 168 -10.61 11.77 -1.04
CA PRO A 168 -10.13 13.15 -0.94
C PRO A 168 -10.18 13.69 0.49
N GLN A 169 -11.13 13.27 1.30
CA GLN A 169 -11.24 13.72 2.69
C GLN A 169 -10.11 13.15 3.55
N CYS A 170 -9.72 11.89 3.31
CA CYS A 170 -8.51 11.31 3.93
C CYS A 170 -7.26 12.11 3.57
N ALA A 171 -7.10 12.51 2.30
CA ALA A 171 -5.97 13.32 1.85
C ALA A 171 -5.89 14.69 2.57
N LEU A 172 -7.02 15.37 2.70
CA LEU A 172 -7.10 16.66 3.40
C LEU A 172 -6.84 16.52 4.89
N ALA A 173 -7.39 15.49 5.55
CA ALA A 173 -7.16 15.21 6.95
C ALA A 173 -5.67 14.95 7.25
N ILE A 174 -4.97 14.23 6.39
CA ILE A 174 -3.54 13.97 6.55
C ILE A 174 -2.72 15.28 6.47
N ALA A 175 -3.02 16.17 5.53
CA ALA A 175 -2.34 17.46 5.45
C ALA A 175 -2.60 18.32 6.70
N ASP A 176 -3.83 18.31 7.22
CA ASP A 176 -4.20 19.01 8.45
C ASP A 176 -3.44 18.48 9.68
N ILE A 177 -3.25 17.16 9.79
CA ILE A 177 -2.47 16.55 10.88
C ILE A 177 -1.05 17.12 10.91
N PHE A 178 -0.35 17.18 9.78
CA PHE A 178 1.01 17.73 9.72
C PHE A 178 1.06 19.22 10.06
N ASN A 179 0.09 20.01 9.61
CA ASN A 179 -0.04 21.43 9.95
C ASN A 179 -0.24 21.63 11.45
N ARG A 180 -1.18 20.90 12.06
CA ARG A 180 -1.48 20.95 13.49
C ARG A 180 -0.31 20.46 14.36
N ALA A 181 0.48 19.53 13.85
CA ALA A 181 1.69 19.07 14.51
C ALA A 181 2.83 20.10 14.49
N GLY A 182 2.68 21.21 13.76
CA GLY A 182 3.62 22.31 13.71
C GLY A 182 4.72 22.17 12.66
N PHE A 183 4.54 21.28 11.68
CA PHE A 183 5.40 21.32 10.50
C PHE A 183 5.25 22.66 9.78
N PRO A 184 6.33 23.21 9.18
CA PRO A 184 6.25 24.48 8.45
C PRO A 184 5.19 24.45 7.36
N ASP A 185 4.52 25.59 7.14
CA ASP A 185 3.59 25.73 6.01
C ASP A 185 4.26 25.31 4.71
N GLY A 186 3.58 24.45 3.95
CA GLY A 186 4.10 23.87 2.72
C GLY A 186 4.98 22.63 2.89
N ALA A 187 5.31 22.18 4.12
CA ALA A 187 6.12 20.97 4.33
C ALA A 187 5.39 19.69 3.91
N PHE A 188 4.07 19.65 4.07
CA PHE A 188 3.22 18.59 3.53
C PHE A 188 1.91 19.18 3.02
N GLN A 189 1.60 18.97 1.74
CA GLN A 189 0.41 19.54 1.10
C GLN A 189 -0.30 18.51 0.23
N THR A 190 -1.64 18.60 0.20
CA THR A 190 -2.47 17.78 -0.71
C THR A 190 -2.73 18.52 -2.01
N LEU A 191 -2.53 17.82 -3.13
CA LEU A 191 -2.90 18.22 -4.47
C LEU A 191 -4.22 17.53 -4.86
N LEU A 192 -5.33 18.24 -4.77
CA LEU A 192 -6.62 17.77 -5.31
C LEU A 192 -6.62 17.96 -6.84
N ILE A 193 -6.02 17.01 -7.55
CA ILE A 193 -5.86 17.03 -9.01
C ILE A 193 -6.19 15.68 -9.62
N GLY A 194 -6.60 15.68 -10.89
CA GLY A 194 -6.75 14.48 -11.71
C GLY A 194 -5.40 13.83 -12.05
N SER A 195 -5.44 12.66 -12.67
CA SER A 195 -4.25 11.93 -13.10
C SER A 195 -3.49 12.63 -14.24
N ASP A 196 -4.18 13.38 -15.07
CA ASP A 196 -3.66 14.15 -16.20
C ASP A 196 -2.74 15.31 -15.77
N ALA A 197 -3.01 15.92 -14.61
CA ALA A 197 -2.17 16.99 -14.07
C ALA A 197 -0.87 16.50 -13.42
N VAL A 198 -0.73 15.20 -13.11
CA VAL A 198 0.45 14.61 -12.46
C VAL A 198 1.72 14.83 -13.29
N GLN A 199 1.62 14.72 -14.63
CA GLN A 199 2.76 14.94 -15.51
C GLN A 199 3.35 16.34 -15.32
N GLY A 200 2.53 17.39 -15.36
CA GLY A 200 3.00 18.76 -15.21
C GLY A 200 3.68 19.02 -13.86
N VAL A 201 3.15 18.44 -12.78
CA VAL A 201 3.77 18.51 -11.45
C VAL A 201 5.12 17.79 -11.43
N LEU A 202 5.20 16.61 -12.03
CA LEU A 202 6.44 15.82 -12.02
C LEU A 202 7.52 16.39 -12.95
N GLU A 203 7.13 17.08 -14.01
CA GLU A 203 8.08 17.78 -14.91
C GLU A 203 8.65 19.07 -14.30
N ASP A 204 7.98 19.65 -13.29
CA ASP A 204 8.44 20.87 -12.64
C ASP A 204 9.81 20.68 -11.95
N SER A 205 10.75 21.58 -12.20
CA SER A 205 12.11 21.50 -11.68
C SER A 205 12.23 21.59 -10.15
N ARG A 206 11.20 22.10 -9.48
CA ARG A 206 11.14 22.16 -8.00
C ARG A 206 10.87 20.79 -7.37
N VAL A 207 10.25 19.86 -8.10
CA VAL A 207 10.02 18.51 -7.66
C VAL A 207 11.26 17.66 -7.93
N ALA A 208 11.88 17.12 -6.89
CA ALA A 208 13.16 16.42 -6.97
C ALA A 208 13.04 14.92 -7.20
N ALA A 209 11.93 14.30 -6.74
CA ALA A 209 11.71 12.86 -6.82
C ALA A 209 10.22 12.56 -6.77
N ALA A 210 9.85 11.30 -7.01
CA ALA A 210 8.49 10.82 -6.81
C ALA A 210 8.45 9.44 -6.14
N THR A 211 7.39 9.19 -5.39
CA THR A 211 6.99 7.85 -4.97
C THR A 211 5.59 7.56 -5.48
N LEU A 212 5.35 6.31 -5.87
CA LEU A 212 4.02 5.86 -6.25
C LEU A 212 3.74 4.50 -5.61
N THR A 213 2.63 4.42 -4.91
CA THR A 213 1.98 3.13 -4.62
C THR A 213 0.71 3.04 -5.45
N GLY A 214 0.53 1.95 -6.21
CA GLY A 214 -0.65 1.81 -7.07
C GLY A 214 -0.57 0.70 -8.10
N SER A 215 -1.30 0.86 -9.20
CA SER A 215 -1.32 -0.12 -10.30
C SER A 215 -0.05 -0.05 -11.17
N GLU A 216 0.28 -1.16 -11.81
CA GLU A 216 1.41 -1.23 -12.75
C GLU A 216 1.35 -0.17 -13.87
N PRO A 217 0.19 0.09 -14.53
CA PRO A 217 0.11 1.15 -15.53
C PRO A 217 0.44 2.54 -14.97
N ALA A 218 -0.02 2.86 -13.75
CA ALA A 218 0.29 4.12 -13.09
C ALA A 218 1.79 4.22 -12.75
N GLY A 219 2.40 3.14 -12.26
CA GLY A 219 3.83 3.05 -11.98
C GLY A 219 4.67 3.28 -13.24
N ARG A 220 4.33 2.61 -14.34
CA ARG A 220 5.01 2.80 -15.64
C ARG A 220 4.92 4.24 -16.14
N SER A 221 3.75 4.87 -16.00
CA SER A 221 3.54 6.27 -16.37
C SER A 221 4.44 7.21 -15.58
N VAL A 222 4.39 7.13 -14.23
CA VAL A 222 5.22 7.99 -13.35
C VAL A 222 6.71 7.75 -13.59
N ALA A 223 7.15 6.49 -13.69
CA ALA A 223 8.56 6.17 -13.95
C ALA A 223 9.05 6.70 -15.29
N SER A 224 8.23 6.60 -16.34
CA SER A 224 8.56 7.12 -17.67
C SER A 224 8.76 8.65 -17.65
N ILE A 225 7.84 9.38 -16.99
CA ILE A 225 7.95 10.84 -16.88
C ILE A 225 9.17 11.23 -16.04
N ALA A 226 9.32 10.60 -14.87
CA ALA A 226 10.45 10.86 -13.97
C ALA A 226 11.80 10.55 -14.63
N GLY A 227 11.89 9.44 -15.36
CA GLY A 227 13.10 9.06 -16.11
C GLY A 227 13.51 10.07 -17.18
N LYS A 228 12.54 10.64 -17.90
CA LYS A 228 12.81 11.75 -18.85
C LYS A 228 13.38 13.00 -18.16
N GLN A 229 13.01 13.22 -16.90
CA GLN A 229 13.46 14.34 -16.07
C GLN A 229 14.69 13.98 -15.20
N ILE A 230 15.21 12.75 -15.28
CA ILE A 230 16.33 12.22 -14.47
C ILE A 230 16.00 12.34 -12.95
N LYS A 231 14.75 12.10 -12.57
CA LYS A 231 14.29 12.14 -11.18
C LYS A 231 14.19 10.74 -10.61
N LYS A 232 14.64 10.57 -9.37
CA LYS A 232 14.54 9.31 -8.63
C LYS A 232 13.08 8.95 -8.36
N THR A 233 12.76 7.64 -8.45
CA THR A 233 11.45 7.10 -8.11
C THR A 233 11.56 5.89 -7.19
N VAL A 234 10.53 5.72 -6.34
CA VAL A 234 10.23 4.48 -5.62
C VAL A 234 8.85 4.04 -6.08
N LEU A 235 8.72 2.78 -6.48
CA LEU A 235 7.47 2.21 -6.97
C LEU A 235 7.08 0.99 -6.14
N GLU A 236 5.88 1.06 -5.56
CA GLU A 236 5.22 -0.02 -4.85
C GLU A 236 3.93 -0.37 -5.61
N LEU A 237 3.93 -1.49 -6.32
CA LEU A 237 2.88 -1.83 -7.27
C LEU A 237 2.06 -3.06 -6.82
N GLY A 238 1.38 -3.70 -7.76
CA GLY A 238 0.56 -4.87 -7.49
C GLY A 238 1.35 -6.08 -6.98
N GLY A 239 0.64 -7.07 -6.45
CA GLY A 239 1.19 -8.32 -5.97
C GLY A 239 0.19 -9.47 -6.11
N SER A 240 0.69 -10.66 -6.40
CA SER A 240 -0.07 -11.91 -6.37
C SER A 240 0.60 -12.89 -5.43
N ASP A 241 0.67 -12.49 -4.15
CA ASP A 241 1.47 -13.14 -3.13
C ASP A 241 1.05 -14.61 -2.92
N PRO A 242 2.01 -15.56 -2.94
CA PRO A 242 1.77 -16.94 -2.59
C PRO A 242 1.68 -17.13 -1.07
N PHE A 243 0.81 -18.06 -0.66
CA PHE A 243 0.71 -18.60 0.69
C PHE A 243 0.90 -20.12 0.59
N ILE A 244 2.12 -20.58 0.87
CA ILE A 244 2.53 -21.98 0.68
C ILE A 244 2.33 -22.73 1.99
N VAL A 245 1.78 -23.99 1.91
CA VAL A 245 1.59 -24.83 3.10
C VAL A 245 2.15 -26.23 2.84
N MET A 246 3.19 -26.60 3.60
CA MET A 246 3.87 -27.89 3.52
C MET A 246 3.37 -28.88 4.59
N PRO A 247 3.60 -30.19 4.45
CA PRO A 247 3.06 -31.21 5.35
C PRO A 247 3.44 -31.07 6.82
N SER A 248 4.57 -30.43 7.13
CA SER A 248 5.04 -30.23 8.51
C SER A 248 4.40 -29.03 9.21
N ALA A 249 3.59 -28.20 8.51
CA ALA A 249 2.94 -27.03 9.07
C ALA A 249 1.83 -27.38 10.07
N ASP A 250 1.57 -26.49 11.01
CA ASP A 250 0.32 -26.53 11.77
C ASP A 250 -0.85 -26.08 10.87
N ILE A 251 -1.63 -27.05 10.41
CA ILE A 251 -2.72 -26.81 9.44
C ILE A 251 -3.80 -25.91 10.01
N ARG A 252 -4.12 -25.99 11.30
CA ARG A 252 -5.18 -25.17 11.92
C ARG A 252 -4.75 -23.72 11.98
N GLU A 253 -3.51 -23.47 12.38
CA GLU A 253 -2.95 -22.12 12.42
C GLU A 253 -2.79 -21.57 11.01
N ALA A 254 -2.30 -22.37 10.08
CA ALA A 254 -2.18 -22.01 8.66
C ALA A 254 -3.54 -21.63 8.05
N VAL A 255 -4.60 -22.38 8.28
CA VAL A 255 -5.97 -22.08 7.80
C VAL A 255 -6.48 -20.77 8.41
N SER A 256 -6.35 -20.59 9.73
CA SER A 256 -6.79 -19.36 10.39
C SER A 256 -6.07 -18.13 9.83
N THR A 257 -4.76 -18.25 9.62
CA THR A 257 -3.94 -17.17 9.06
C THR A 257 -4.21 -16.95 7.58
N ALA A 258 -4.45 -18.00 6.80
CA ALA A 258 -4.80 -17.93 5.37
C ALA A 258 -6.07 -17.11 5.14
N VAL A 259 -7.11 -17.32 5.95
CA VAL A 259 -8.34 -16.51 5.88
C VAL A 259 -8.05 -15.05 6.14
N LYS A 260 -7.31 -14.72 7.20
CA LYS A 260 -6.90 -13.34 7.51
C LYS A 260 -6.04 -12.73 6.41
N ALA A 261 -5.06 -13.49 5.90
CA ALA A 261 -4.17 -13.07 4.82
C ALA A 261 -4.94 -12.75 3.52
N ARG A 262 -6.02 -13.52 3.22
CA ARG A 262 -6.86 -13.22 2.05
C ARG A 262 -7.76 -12.03 2.26
N THR A 263 -8.35 -11.88 3.44
CA THR A 263 -9.44 -10.93 3.69
C THR A 263 -8.98 -9.61 4.32
N ILE A 264 -7.68 -9.44 4.57
CA ILE A 264 -7.14 -8.15 5.00
C ILE A 264 -7.64 -7.04 4.06
N ASN A 265 -8.23 -6.00 4.64
CA ASN A 265 -8.79 -4.88 3.89
C ASN A 265 -9.80 -5.29 2.81
N ASN A 266 -10.71 -6.22 3.11
CA ASN A 266 -11.68 -6.81 2.16
C ASN A 266 -11.00 -7.52 0.97
N GLY A 267 -9.77 -8.00 1.13
CA GLY A 267 -8.96 -8.55 0.05
C GLY A 267 -8.33 -7.51 -0.88
N GLN A 268 -8.55 -6.22 -0.62
CA GLN A 268 -8.05 -5.10 -1.41
C GLN A 268 -6.68 -4.62 -0.92
N SER A 269 -5.72 -5.53 -0.91
CA SER A 269 -4.35 -5.27 -0.49
C SER A 269 -3.36 -5.93 -1.45
N CYS A 270 -2.30 -5.21 -1.81
CA CYS A 270 -1.22 -5.77 -2.63
C CYS A 270 -0.55 -6.98 -1.95
N ILE A 271 -0.40 -6.95 -0.61
CA ILE A 271 0.15 -8.05 0.19
C ILE A 271 -0.90 -9.05 0.70
N ALA A 272 -2.17 -8.92 0.34
CA ALA A 272 -3.12 -9.98 0.63
C ALA A 272 -2.73 -11.23 -0.16
N ALA A 273 -2.63 -12.40 0.49
CA ALA A 273 -2.35 -13.64 -0.20
C ALA A 273 -3.45 -13.95 -1.22
N LYS A 274 -3.07 -14.21 -2.47
CA LYS A 274 -4.01 -14.51 -3.57
C LYS A 274 -3.95 -15.99 -3.94
N ARG A 275 -2.74 -16.57 -3.92
CA ARG A 275 -2.46 -17.92 -4.40
C ARG A 275 -2.10 -18.82 -3.22
N PHE A 276 -3.00 -19.72 -2.84
CA PHE A 276 -2.82 -20.68 -1.74
C PHE A 276 -2.30 -22.00 -2.32
N ILE A 277 -1.00 -22.26 -2.12
CA ILE A 277 -0.25 -23.37 -2.72
C ILE A 277 -0.06 -24.44 -1.65
N VAL A 278 -0.79 -25.53 -1.74
CA VAL A 278 -0.88 -26.53 -0.67
C VAL A 278 -0.37 -27.89 -1.14
N HIS A 279 0.52 -28.49 -0.36
CA HIS A 279 1.06 -29.82 -0.63
C HIS A 279 -0.04 -30.90 -0.62
N GLY A 280 0.00 -31.82 -1.59
CA GLY A 280 -1.05 -32.82 -1.84
C GLY A 280 -1.40 -33.70 -0.67
N GLN A 281 -0.46 -33.99 0.25
CA GLN A 281 -0.71 -34.80 1.45
C GLN A 281 -1.69 -34.16 2.44
N ILE A 282 -1.75 -32.82 2.49
CA ILE A 282 -2.57 -32.07 3.43
C ILE A 282 -3.66 -31.24 2.75
N TYR A 283 -3.72 -31.28 1.43
CA TYR A 283 -4.59 -30.44 0.63
C TYR A 283 -6.06 -30.56 1.01
N ASP A 284 -6.58 -31.77 1.12
CA ASP A 284 -8.01 -32.00 1.36
C ASP A 284 -8.43 -31.51 2.76
N GLU A 285 -7.55 -31.66 3.76
CA GLU A 285 -7.77 -31.13 5.10
C GLU A 285 -7.73 -29.61 5.11
N PHE A 286 -6.74 -29.02 4.46
CA PHE A 286 -6.62 -27.56 4.33
C PHE A 286 -7.80 -26.98 3.57
N GLU A 287 -8.15 -27.50 2.40
CA GLU A 287 -9.29 -27.04 1.58
C GLU A 287 -10.57 -27.03 2.40
N LYS A 288 -10.89 -28.15 3.07
CA LYS A 288 -12.10 -28.26 3.90
C LYS A 288 -12.13 -27.19 5.01
N GLY A 289 -11.02 -27.01 5.72
CA GLY A 289 -10.91 -26.02 6.79
C GLY A 289 -11.00 -24.60 6.25
N PHE A 290 -10.28 -24.29 5.16
CA PHE A 290 -10.22 -22.98 4.55
C PHE A 290 -11.56 -22.54 3.96
N VAL A 291 -12.24 -23.43 3.25
CA VAL A 291 -13.60 -23.18 2.70
C VAL A 291 -14.60 -22.94 3.84
N ALA A 292 -14.58 -23.77 4.89
CA ALA A 292 -15.49 -23.61 6.01
C ALA A 292 -15.28 -22.28 6.75
N ALA A 293 -14.02 -21.90 7.00
CA ALA A 293 -13.67 -20.65 7.66
C ALA A 293 -13.99 -19.42 6.80
N THR A 294 -13.74 -19.49 5.48
CA THR A 294 -14.11 -18.44 4.53
C THR A 294 -15.63 -18.23 4.47
N LYS A 295 -16.39 -19.32 4.44
CA LYS A 295 -17.87 -19.27 4.43
C LYS A 295 -18.47 -18.69 5.71
N ALA A 296 -17.77 -18.79 6.84
CA ALA A 296 -18.21 -18.27 8.13
C ALA A 296 -18.03 -16.75 8.28
N LEU A 297 -17.32 -16.10 7.37
CA LEU A 297 -17.08 -14.65 7.41
C LEU A 297 -18.38 -13.86 7.22
N ARG A 298 -18.56 -12.84 8.03
CA ARG A 298 -19.72 -11.95 7.98
C ARG A 298 -19.46 -10.79 7.04
N VAL A 299 -20.19 -10.75 5.93
CA VAL A 299 -20.23 -9.62 5.01
C VAL A 299 -21.31 -8.64 5.47
N GLY A 300 -21.03 -7.34 5.54
CA GLY A 300 -22.03 -6.38 5.97
C GLY A 300 -21.53 -4.95 6.11
N ASP A 301 -22.29 -4.13 6.84
CA ASP A 301 -21.97 -2.75 7.15
C ASP A 301 -20.54 -2.64 7.72
N PRO A 302 -19.61 -1.93 7.07
CA PRO A 302 -18.25 -1.79 7.54
C PRO A 302 -18.14 -0.99 8.85
N MET A 303 -19.16 -0.23 9.23
CA MET A 303 -19.23 0.48 10.50
C MET A 303 -19.57 -0.44 11.68
N ASN A 304 -20.11 -1.62 11.41
CA ASN A 304 -20.40 -2.59 12.45
C ASN A 304 -19.13 -3.34 12.84
N GLU A 305 -18.76 -3.29 14.13
CA GLU A 305 -17.58 -3.98 14.66
C GLU A 305 -17.59 -5.50 14.47
N SER A 306 -18.76 -6.11 14.24
CA SER A 306 -18.88 -7.54 13.99
C SER A 306 -18.66 -7.93 12.53
N THR A 307 -18.55 -6.98 11.61
CA THR A 307 -18.30 -7.23 10.19
C THR A 307 -16.85 -7.65 9.94
N ASP A 308 -16.69 -8.76 9.23
CA ASP A 308 -15.38 -9.29 8.83
C ASP A 308 -14.96 -8.77 7.44
N VAL A 309 -15.93 -8.62 6.52
CA VAL A 309 -15.70 -8.14 5.15
C VAL A 309 -16.74 -7.06 4.80
N GLY A 310 -16.27 -5.87 4.50
CA GLY A 310 -17.06 -4.75 4.02
C GLY A 310 -17.21 -4.72 2.49
N PRO A 311 -17.70 -3.60 1.92
CA PRO A 311 -17.83 -3.44 0.47
C PRO A 311 -16.47 -3.23 -0.20
N LEU A 312 -16.42 -3.47 -1.50
CA LEU A 312 -15.32 -3.04 -2.37
C LEU A 312 -15.41 -1.53 -2.60
N ALA A 313 -14.27 -0.86 -2.70
CA ALA A 313 -14.19 0.60 -2.64
C ALA A 313 -14.92 1.32 -3.77
N THR A 314 -15.09 0.72 -4.94
CA THR A 314 -15.81 1.33 -6.06
C THR A 314 -16.62 0.30 -6.84
N LYS A 315 -17.63 0.80 -7.57
CA LYS A 315 -18.43 -0.03 -8.51
C LYS A 315 -17.56 -0.65 -9.60
N GLN A 316 -16.50 0.06 -10.04
CA GLN A 316 -15.61 -0.45 -11.07
C GLN A 316 -14.80 -1.65 -10.55
N ILE A 317 -14.24 -1.55 -9.34
CA ILE A 317 -13.51 -2.67 -8.72
C ILE A 317 -14.41 -3.89 -8.53
N LEU A 318 -15.66 -3.69 -8.11
CA LEU A 318 -16.63 -4.79 -8.01
C LEU A 318 -16.86 -5.46 -9.37
N LYS A 319 -17.01 -4.66 -10.44
CA LYS A 319 -17.22 -5.16 -11.80
C LYS A 319 -15.98 -5.94 -12.29
N ASP A 320 -14.79 -5.38 -12.11
CA ASP A 320 -13.53 -5.99 -12.57
C ASP A 320 -13.28 -7.33 -11.84
N LEU A 321 -13.51 -7.38 -10.53
CA LEU A 321 -13.40 -8.61 -9.74
C LEU A 321 -14.39 -9.68 -10.21
N GLU A 322 -15.64 -9.29 -10.43
CA GLU A 322 -16.68 -10.22 -10.92
C GLU A 322 -16.31 -10.78 -12.28
N GLU A 323 -15.83 -9.95 -13.20
CA GLU A 323 -15.37 -10.37 -14.53
C GLU A 323 -14.17 -11.33 -14.43
N GLN A 324 -13.16 -11.05 -13.60
CA GLN A 324 -12.02 -11.95 -13.38
C GLN A 324 -12.47 -13.33 -12.88
N VAL A 325 -13.43 -13.37 -11.93
CA VAL A 325 -13.98 -14.64 -11.42
C VAL A 325 -14.76 -15.39 -12.51
N GLN A 326 -15.64 -14.69 -13.25
CA GLN A 326 -16.47 -15.30 -14.31
C GLN A 326 -15.61 -15.86 -15.44
N VAL A 327 -14.60 -15.11 -15.89
CA VAL A 327 -13.66 -15.58 -16.94
C VAL A 327 -12.87 -16.80 -16.45
N SER A 328 -12.42 -16.79 -15.21
CA SER A 328 -11.68 -17.93 -14.64
C SER A 328 -12.57 -19.20 -14.54
N VAL A 329 -13.83 -19.03 -14.14
CA VAL A 329 -14.79 -20.14 -14.09
C VAL A 329 -15.13 -20.65 -15.49
N ALA A 330 -15.32 -19.77 -16.46
CA ALA A 330 -15.56 -20.13 -17.85
C ALA A 330 -14.37 -20.89 -18.46
N ALA A 331 -13.12 -20.60 -18.03
CA ALA A 331 -11.93 -21.33 -18.40
C ALA A 331 -11.82 -22.72 -17.71
N GLY A 332 -12.56 -22.97 -16.64
CA GLY A 332 -12.60 -24.27 -15.96
C GLY A 332 -12.35 -24.27 -14.46
N ALA A 333 -12.07 -23.10 -13.85
CA ALA A 333 -11.93 -23.00 -12.41
C ALA A 333 -13.25 -23.35 -11.69
N LYS A 334 -13.15 -23.98 -10.52
CA LYS A 334 -14.30 -24.39 -9.70
C LYS A 334 -14.50 -23.44 -8.53
N ILE A 335 -15.73 -22.98 -8.32
CA ILE A 335 -16.10 -22.23 -7.12
C ILE A 335 -16.39 -23.22 -5.99
N LEU A 336 -15.62 -23.17 -4.91
CA LEU A 336 -15.85 -23.98 -3.70
C LEU A 336 -16.78 -23.25 -2.71
N THR A 337 -16.74 -21.91 -2.69
CA THR A 337 -17.67 -21.05 -1.93
C THR A 337 -17.67 -19.63 -2.52
N GLY A 338 -18.73 -18.85 -2.28
CA GLY A 338 -18.86 -17.47 -2.74
C GLY A 338 -19.15 -17.35 -4.24
N GLY A 339 -18.36 -16.53 -4.94
CA GLY A 339 -18.41 -16.37 -6.39
C GLY A 339 -19.50 -15.43 -6.90
N GLN A 340 -20.12 -14.62 -6.02
CA GLN A 340 -21.24 -13.76 -6.40
C GLN A 340 -21.30 -12.49 -5.54
N ARG A 341 -22.00 -11.48 -6.03
CA ARG A 341 -22.35 -10.29 -5.27
C ARG A 341 -23.22 -10.66 -4.07
N VAL A 342 -23.06 -9.90 -2.98
CA VAL A 342 -23.97 -9.95 -1.84
C VAL A 342 -24.86 -8.70 -1.91
N THR A 343 -26.16 -8.90 -1.89
CA THR A 343 -27.15 -7.82 -1.95
C THR A 343 -27.81 -7.63 -0.59
N PHE A 344 -28.04 -6.38 -0.22
CA PHE A 344 -28.75 -5.99 0.99
C PHE A 344 -29.98 -5.16 0.63
N GLU A 345 -30.89 -5.04 1.59
CA GLU A 345 -32.01 -4.11 1.53
C GLU A 345 -31.71 -2.84 2.34
N GLY A 346 -32.54 -1.80 2.20
CA GLY A 346 -32.44 -0.56 2.95
C GLY A 346 -31.20 0.26 2.57
N GLU A 347 -30.50 0.80 3.55
CA GLU A 347 -29.37 1.72 3.36
C GLU A 347 -28.20 1.09 2.58
N LEU A 348 -28.00 -0.21 2.73
CA LEU A 348 -26.90 -0.93 2.06
C LEU A 348 -27.23 -1.42 0.64
N ALA A 349 -28.44 -1.16 0.12
CA ALA A 349 -28.90 -1.67 -1.18
C ALA A 349 -28.02 -1.20 -2.36
N GLY A 350 -27.39 -0.03 -2.23
CA GLY A 350 -26.49 0.54 -3.25
C GLY A 350 -25.02 0.13 -3.12
N GLY A 351 -24.69 -0.75 -2.17
CA GLY A 351 -23.33 -1.07 -1.80
C GLY A 351 -22.61 -2.03 -2.74
N ASN A 352 -21.28 -1.99 -2.72
CA ASN A 352 -20.40 -2.76 -3.59
C ASN A 352 -19.93 -4.07 -2.93
N PHE A 353 -20.86 -4.92 -2.48
CA PHE A 353 -20.51 -6.12 -1.71
C PHE A 353 -20.27 -7.34 -2.59
N TYR A 354 -19.22 -8.10 -2.29
CA TYR A 354 -18.88 -9.37 -2.93
C TYR A 354 -18.59 -10.45 -1.89
N GLY A 355 -19.10 -11.66 -2.11
CA GLY A 355 -18.95 -12.77 -1.18
C GLY A 355 -17.51 -13.29 -1.13
N PRO A 356 -16.95 -13.55 0.07
CA PRO A 356 -15.68 -14.24 0.21
C PRO A 356 -15.67 -15.55 -0.56
N THR A 357 -14.68 -15.70 -1.44
CA THR A 357 -14.69 -16.73 -2.50
C THR A 357 -13.42 -17.56 -2.44
N VAL A 358 -13.57 -18.86 -2.66
CA VAL A 358 -12.46 -19.79 -2.89
C VAL A 358 -12.65 -20.46 -4.24
N LEU A 359 -11.65 -20.32 -5.11
CA LEU A 359 -11.55 -20.99 -6.40
C LEU A 359 -10.53 -22.13 -6.33
N ALA A 360 -10.80 -23.24 -6.97
CA ALA A 360 -9.89 -24.38 -7.13
C ALA A 360 -9.81 -24.81 -8.60
N ASP A 361 -8.92 -25.76 -8.92
CA ASP A 361 -8.69 -26.27 -10.28
C ASP A 361 -8.40 -25.12 -11.28
N ILE A 362 -7.51 -24.22 -10.90
CA ILE A 362 -7.23 -22.95 -11.61
C ILE A 362 -6.49 -23.23 -12.94
N PRO A 363 -7.09 -22.93 -14.10
CA PRO A 363 -6.39 -23.03 -15.38
C PRO A 363 -5.27 -22.00 -15.53
N LYS A 364 -4.16 -22.39 -16.18
CA LYS A 364 -2.98 -21.52 -16.36
C LYS A 364 -3.24 -20.27 -17.21
N ASP A 365 -4.23 -20.34 -18.09
CA ASP A 365 -4.67 -19.26 -19.00
C ASP A 365 -5.82 -18.41 -18.44
N SER A 366 -6.09 -18.51 -17.14
CA SER A 366 -7.16 -17.77 -16.47
C SER A 366 -6.65 -16.55 -15.67
N PRO A 367 -7.49 -15.52 -15.49
CA PRO A 367 -7.15 -14.39 -14.62
C PRO A 367 -6.79 -14.80 -13.19
N ALA A 368 -7.45 -15.85 -12.64
CA ALA A 368 -7.15 -16.37 -11.30
C ALA A 368 -5.74 -16.94 -11.15
N PHE A 369 -5.06 -17.26 -12.27
CA PHE A 369 -3.67 -17.71 -12.27
C PHE A 369 -2.68 -16.54 -12.44
N SER A 370 -2.95 -15.64 -13.41
CA SER A 370 -1.97 -14.64 -13.89
C SER A 370 -2.13 -13.26 -13.26
N ASP A 371 -3.36 -12.85 -12.94
CA ASP A 371 -3.67 -11.48 -12.57
C ASP A 371 -3.61 -11.26 -11.06
N GLU A 372 -3.56 -9.98 -10.67
CA GLU A 372 -3.84 -9.59 -9.29
C GLU A 372 -5.35 -9.58 -9.06
N ILE A 373 -5.85 -10.53 -8.29
CA ILE A 373 -7.26 -10.56 -7.87
C ILE A 373 -7.46 -9.64 -6.66
N PHE A 374 -7.99 -8.43 -6.89
CA PHE A 374 -8.05 -7.36 -5.89
C PHE A 374 -9.40 -7.29 -5.18
N GLY A 375 -9.69 -8.33 -4.36
CA GLY A 375 -10.93 -8.52 -3.62
C GLY A 375 -10.92 -9.83 -2.84
N PRO A 376 -11.98 -10.22 -2.11
CA PRO A 376 -11.99 -11.35 -1.20
C PRO A 376 -12.08 -12.71 -1.92
N VAL A 377 -11.22 -12.94 -2.91
CA VAL A 377 -11.19 -14.16 -3.73
C VAL A 377 -9.83 -14.85 -3.63
N ALA A 378 -9.80 -16.08 -3.21
CA ALA A 378 -8.63 -16.94 -3.07
C ALA A 378 -8.53 -17.95 -4.20
N SER A 379 -7.34 -18.14 -4.78
CA SER A 379 -7.01 -19.19 -5.75
C SER A 379 -6.25 -20.32 -5.05
N LEU A 380 -6.80 -21.52 -5.01
CA LEU A 380 -6.24 -22.68 -4.32
C LEU A 380 -5.60 -23.65 -5.32
N PHE A 381 -4.35 -24.02 -5.04
CA PHE A 381 -3.52 -24.89 -5.89
C PHE A 381 -3.01 -26.10 -5.09
N ARG A 382 -2.99 -27.26 -5.73
CA ARG A 382 -2.39 -28.48 -5.19
C ARG A 382 -1.03 -28.71 -5.83
N VAL A 383 0.00 -29.00 -5.03
CA VAL A 383 1.35 -29.32 -5.49
C VAL A 383 1.83 -30.63 -4.89
N LYS A 384 2.74 -31.31 -5.60
CA LYS A 384 3.25 -32.63 -5.20
C LYS A 384 4.43 -32.57 -4.23
N ASP A 385 5.26 -31.51 -4.33
CA ASP A 385 6.50 -31.32 -3.60
C ASP A 385 6.90 -29.85 -3.48
N ILE A 386 8.02 -29.57 -2.82
CA ILE A 386 8.54 -28.21 -2.63
C ILE A 386 9.02 -27.59 -3.94
N ASP A 387 9.54 -28.36 -4.89
CA ASP A 387 10.02 -27.85 -6.17
C ASP A 387 8.85 -27.24 -6.95
N GLU A 388 7.74 -27.98 -7.06
CA GLU A 388 6.53 -27.48 -7.71
C GLU A 388 5.92 -26.29 -6.93
N ALA A 389 6.04 -26.26 -5.60
CA ALA A 389 5.55 -25.13 -4.81
C ALA A 389 6.35 -23.83 -5.10
N ILE A 390 7.66 -23.92 -5.19
CA ILE A 390 8.55 -22.81 -5.50
C ILE A 390 8.34 -22.36 -6.97
N ASP A 391 8.31 -23.30 -7.90
CA ASP A 391 8.06 -23.01 -9.32
C ASP A 391 6.73 -22.26 -9.49
N LEU A 392 5.68 -22.75 -8.85
CA LEU A 392 4.36 -22.10 -8.92
C LEU A 392 4.36 -20.76 -8.20
N ALA A 393 5.04 -20.61 -7.06
CA ALA A 393 5.17 -19.34 -6.38
C ALA A 393 5.81 -18.28 -7.27
N ASN A 394 6.85 -18.64 -8.01
CA ASN A 394 7.59 -17.77 -8.92
C ASN A 394 6.93 -17.56 -10.30
N ALA A 395 5.92 -18.40 -10.66
CA ALA A 395 5.20 -18.36 -11.95
C ALA A 395 4.25 -17.14 -12.04
N THR A 396 4.76 -15.96 -11.79
CA THR A 396 4.02 -14.69 -11.84
C THR A 396 4.97 -13.55 -12.23
N SER A 397 4.42 -12.51 -12.85
CA SER A 397 5.16 -11.26 -13.10
C SER A 397 5.38 -10.43 -11.84
N PHE A 398 4.70 -10.73 -10.74
CA PHE A 398 4.79 -10.04 -9.47
C PHE A 398 5.86 -10.68 -8.54
N GLY A 399 6.28 -9.91 -7.53
CA GLY A 399 7.24 -10.37 -6.52
C GLY A 399 7.26 -9.42 -5.33
N LEU A 400 6.08 -9.16 -4.69
CA LEU A 400 6.00 -8.26 -3.55
C LEU A 400 6.32 -8.99 -2.25
N GLY A 401 5.53 -9.99 -1.89
CA GLY A 401 5.70 -10.78 -0.70
C GLY A 401 5.37 -12.26 -0.90
N ALA A 402 5.76 -13.09 0.07
CA ALA A 402 5.40 -14.50 0.13
C ALA A 402 5.27 -14.97 1.58
N ALA A 403 4.36 -15.90 1.83
CA ALA A 403 4.25 -16.62 3.10
C ALA A 403 4.48 -18.11 2.84
N ALA A 404 5.26 -18.76 3.72
CA ALA A 404 5.48 -20.21 3.64
C ALA A 404 5.36 -20.84 5.04
N TRP A 405 4.55 -21.89 5.12
CA TRP A 405 4.27 -22.60 6.35
C TRP A 405 4.94 -23.97 6.33
N THR A 406 5.93 -24.13 7.20
CA THR A 406 6.70 -25.38 7.36
C THR A 406 7.42 -25.37 8.70
N ASN A 407 7.58 -26.54 9.32
CA ASN A 407 8.44 -26.77 10.47
C ASN A 407 9.76 -27.49 10.08
N ASP A 408 10.01 -27.69 8.79
CA ASP A 408 11.25 -28.27 8.26
C ASP A 408 12.23 -27.14 7.93
N GLU A 409 13.40 -27.15 8.56
CA GLU A 409 14.43 -26.09 8.39
C GLU A 409 15.00 -26.06 6.97
N SER A 410 15.16 -27.19 6.33
CA SER A 410 15.69 -27.26 4.95
C SER A 410 14.70 -26.65 3.96
N GLN A 411 13.41 -26.88 4.14
CA GLN A 411 12.37 -26.25 3.33
C GLN A 411 12.31 -24.73 3.59
N ARG A 412 12.40 -24.30 4.85
CA ARG A 412 12.47 -22.88 5.19
C ARG A 412 13.61 -22.17 4.47
N ASP A 413 14.81 -22.75 4.51
CA ASP A 413 16.00 -22.15 3.92
C ASP A 413 15.84 -22.06 2.39
N ARG A 414 15.28 -23.09 1.76
CA ARG A 414 14.96 -23.05 0.32
C ARG A 414 13.92 -21.96 -0.03
N PHE A 415 12.87 -21.80 0.77
CA PHE A 415 11.91 -20.73 0.53
C PHE A 415 12.53 -19.34 0.63
N VAL A 416 13.46 -19.14 1.57
CA VAL A 416 14.16 -17.86 1.71
C VAL A 416 15.07 -17.57 0.52
N GLU A 417 15.76 -18.57 -0.01
CA GLU A 417 16.73 -18.40 -1.09
C GLU A 417 16.10 -18.41 -2.49
N GLU A 418 15.02 -19.17 -2.70
CA GLU A 418 14.53 -19.47 -4.04
C GLU A 418 13.24 -18.71 -4.42
N ILE A 419 12.49 -18.12 -3.46
CA ILE A 419 11.29 -17.35 -3.78
C ILE A 419 11.67 -15.93 -4.21
N GLU A 420 11.21 -15.53 -5.39
CA GLU A 420 11.47 -14.24 -6.01
C GLU A 420 10.49 -13.16 -5.55
N ALA A 421 10.58 -12.78 -4.27
CA ALA A 421 9.76 -11.75 -3.67
C ALA A 421 10.61 -10.78 -2.82
N GLY A 422 10.10 -9.58 -2.60
CA GLY A 422 10.78 -8.57 -1.80
C GLY A 422 10.79 -8.87 -0.30
N CYS A 423 9.83 -9.68 0.18
CA CYS A 423 9.82 -10.17 1.56
C CYS A 423 9.23 -11.58 1.65
N ILE A 424 9.71 -12.35 2.63
CA ILE A 424 9.21 -13.69 2.92
C ILE A 424 8.90 -13.84 4.41
N PHE A 425 7.77 -14.47 4.72
CA PHE A 425 7.30 -14.71 6.07
C PHE A 425 7.13 -16.22 6.29
N ILE A 426 7.88 -16.76 7.26
CA ILE A 426 7.78 -18.17 7.64
C ILE A 426 6.83 -18.32 8.82
N ASN A 427 5.83 -19.21 8.68
CA ASN A 427 4.78 -19.47 9.68
C ASN A 427 4.03 -18.21 10.11
N GLY A 428 3.72 -17.33 9.13
CA GLY A 428 3.03 -16.08 9.34
C GLY A 428 2.34 -15.60 8.06
N MET A 429 1.86 -14.36 8.07
CA MET A 429 1.36 -13.68 6.89
C MET A 429 2.21 -12.46 6.57
N VAL A 430 2.26 -12.08 5.30
CA VAL A 430 2.99 -10.88 4.88
C VAL A 430 2.42 -9.63 5.57
N ALA A 431 3.31 -8.84 6.16
CA ALA A 431 2.98 -7.59 6.83
C ALA A 431 4.14 -6.59 6.71
N SER A 432 3.83 -5.32 6.58
CA SER A 432 4.82 -4.26 6.66
C SER A 432 5.11 -3.88 8.13
N ASP A 433 6.37 -3.71 8.47
CA ASP A 433 6.87 -3.33 9.80
C ASP A 433 7.80 -2.12 9.65
N PRO A 434 7.61 -1.03 10.43
CA PRO A 434 8.46 0.16 10.33
C PRO A 434 9.97 -0.09 10.47
N ARG A 435 10.36 -1.18 11.08
CA ARG A 435 11.76 -1.55 11.36
C ARG A 435 12.44 -2.30 10.23
N LEU A 436 11.66 -2.89 9.31
CA LEU A 436 12.14 -3.74 8.22
C LEU A 436 11.90 -3.06 6.86
N PRO A 437 12.79 -3.25 5.88
CA PRO A 437 12.56 -2.74 4.54
C PRO A 437 11.34 -3.42 3.92
N PHE A 438 10.54 -2.64 3.20
CA PHE A 438 9.36 -3.11 2.48
C PHE A 438 9.46 -2.71 1.01
N GLY A 439 9.13 -3.61 0.11
CA GLY A 439 9.09 -3.36 -1.33
C GLY A 439 9.26 -4.63 -2.14
N GLY A 440 8.87 -4.56 -3.42
CA GLY A 440 8.86 -5.68 -4.33
C GLY A 440 10.06 -5.78 -5.26
N VAL A 441 10.03 -6.83 -6.08
CA VAL A 441 10.86 -7.05 -7.26
C VAL A 441 9.94 -7.34 -8.46
N LYS A 442 10.49 -7.56 -9.64
CA LYS A 442 9.73 -7.78 -10.88
C LYS A 442 8.73 -6.63 -11.14
N HIS A 443 7.49 -6.93 -11.55
CA HIS A 443 6.45 -5.91 -11.79
C HIS A 443 5.80 -5.37 -10.49
N SER A 444 6.19 -5.87 -9.32
CA SER A 444 5.77 -5.27 -8.05
C SER A 444 6.54 -3.98 -7.70
N GLY A 445 7.52 -3.60 -8.49
CA GLY A 445 8.19 -2.31 -8.39
C GLY A 445 9.66 -2.39 -8.00
N TYR A 446 10.19 -1.26 -7.54
CA TYR A 446 11.59 -1.11 -7.13
C TYR A 446 11.76 0.02 -6.11
N GLY A 447 12.94 0.07 -5.47
CA GLY A 447 13.19 0.86 -4.27
C GLY A 447 12.67 0.13 -3.04
N ARG A 448 12.78 0.79 -1.90
CA ARG A 448 12.28 0.25 -0.63
C ARG A 448 11.61 1.36 0.16
N GLU A 449 10.60 0.99 0.90
CA GLU A 449 10.04 1.82 1.96
C GLU A 449 10.37 1.19 3.31
N LEU A 450 10.21 1.94 4.38
CA LEU A 450 10.45 1.53 5.76
C LEU A 450 11.91 1.14 6.10
N GLY A 451 12.18 0.97 7.39
CA GLY A 451 13.51 0.70 7.90
C GLY A 451 14.54 1.77 7.55
N GLU A 452 15.79 1.38 7.62
CA GLU A 452 16.93 2.22 7.24
C GLU A 452 17.01 2.44 5.72
N PHE A 453 16.62 1.44 4.92
CA PHE A 453 16.62 1.54 3.47
C PHE A 453 15.59 2.57 2.98
N GLY A 454 14.37 2.55 3.54
CA GLY A 454 13.30 3.45 3.12
C GLY A 454 13.59 4.93 3.38
N ILE A 455 14.16 5.28 4.55
CA ILE A 455 14.50 6.68 4.81
C ILE A 455 15.63 7.19 3.90
N ARG A 456 16.48 6.28 3.39
CA ARG A 456 17.58 6.62 2.48
C ARG A 456 17.14 6.74 1.00
N GLU A 457 15.92 6.41 0.66
CA GLU A 457 15.45 6.49 -0.73
C GLU A 457 15.40 7.93 -1.24
N PHE A 458 15.02 8.88 -0.42
CA PHE A 458 14.91 10.29 -0.83
C PHE A 458 16.01 11.17 -0.26
N VAL A 459 17.24 10.63 -0.18
CA VAL A 459 18.44 11.39 0.16
C VAL A 459 19.50 11.27 -0.93
N ASN A 460 20.30 12.31 -1.05
CA ASN A 460 21.56 12.30 -1.79
C ASN A 460 22.63 11.66 -0.90
N ILE A 461 23.20 10.54 -1.34
CA ILE A 461 24.31 9.85 -0.70
C ILE A 461 25.60 10.54 -1.18
N LYS A 462 26.12 11.45 -0.35
CA LYS A 462 27.22 12.36 -0.72
C LYS A 462 28.55 11.92 -0.14
N THR A 463 29.54 11.77 -0.99
CA THR A 463 30.92 11.63 -0.53
C THR A 463 31.44 12.98 -0.02
N VAL A 464 32.03 12.98 1.18
CA VAL A 464 32.78 14.09 1.73
C VAL A 464 34.21 13.66 1.96
N TRP A 465 35.14 14.41 1.41
CA TRP A 465 36.59 14.16 1.49
C TRP A 465 37.28 15.48 1.89
N ILE A 466 38.00 15.46 2.98
CA ILE A 466 38.69 16.65 3.54
C ILE A 466 40.17 16.34 3.61
N LYS A 467 40.96 17.17 2.95
CA LYS A 467 42.42 17.03 2.91
C LYS A 467 43.04 17.30 4.28
#